data_f657df41a0bc23cbc76add5e0ee28db4
#
_entry.id   f657df41a0bc23cbc76add5e0ee28db4
#
_cell.length_a   1.000
_cell.length_b   1.000
_cell.length_c   1.000
_cell.angle_alpha   90.00
_cell.angle_beta   90.00
_cell.angle_gamma   90.00
#
_symmetry.space_group_name_H-M   'P 1'
#
loop_
_entity.id
_entity.type
_entity.pdbx_description
1 polymer ?
#
loop_
_entity_poly.entity_id
_entity_poly.type
_entity_poly.pdbx_seq_one_letter_code
_entity_poly.pdbx_strand_id
1 'polypeptide(L)' 'LACYKENEGSRKIIVKCGGKLEKEFTYIDGKIIQVYWIDN' A
#
# COMPACT_ATOMS: atom_id res chain seq x y z
N LEU A 1 -5.30 -0.13 5.15
CA LEU A 1 -4.22 0.85 5.01
C LEU A 1 -3.90 1.11 3.55
N ALA A 2 -3.59 2.34 3.23
CA ALA A 2 -3.23 2.73 1.87
C ALA A 2 -1.94 3.54 1.88
N CYS A 3 -1.13 3.35 0.84
CA CYS A 3 0.09 4.13 0.66
C CYS A 3 0.41 4.25 -0.83
N TYR A 4 1.27 5.21 -1.17
CA TYR A 4 1.75 5.32 -2.54
C TYR A 4 2.73 4.19 -2.84
N LYS A 5 2.62 3.63 -4.05
CA LYS A 5 3.50 2.53 -4.47
C LYS A 5 4.97 2.93 -4.41
N GLU A 6 5.29 4.18 -4.71
CA GLU A 6 6.67 4.68 -4.69
C GLU A 6 7.22 4.86 -3.27
N ASN A 7 6.37 4.82 -2.26
CA ASN A 7 6.80 4.97 -0.87
C ASN A 7 7.24 3.62 -0.30
N GLU A 8 8.46 3.22 -0.62
CA GLU A 8 8.98 1.91 -0.19
C GLU A 8 9.03 1.76 1.32
N GLY A 9 9.34 2.83 2.04
CA GLY A 9 9.41 2.78 3.50
C GLY A 9 8.08 2.39 4.11
N SER A 10 6.99 3.01 3.65
CA SER A 10 5.65 2.68 4.14
C SER A 10 5.26 1.27 3.77
N ARG A 11 5.56 0.83 2.53
CA ARG A 11 5.24 -0.53 2.11
C ARG A 11 5.94 -1.57 2.96
N LYS A 12 7.22 -1.35 3.24
CA LYS A 12 7.99 -2.28 4.07
C LYS A 12 7.41 -2.40 5.47
N ILE A 13 7.01 -1.28 6.06
CA ILE A 13 6.41 -1.28 7.39
C ILE A 13 5.09 -2.05 7.37
N ILE A 14 4.24 -1.79 6.39
CA ILE A 14 2.94 -2.45 6.27
C ILE A 14 3.10 -3.97 6.12
N VAL A 15 4.01 -4.39 5.25
CA VAL A 15 4.26 -5.81 5.02
C VAL A 15 4.86 -6.47 6.28
N LYS A 16 5.74 -5.76 6.96
CA LYS A 16 6.34 -6.26 8.20
C LYS A 16 5.29 -6.46 9.28
N CYS A 17 4.23 -5.65 9.27
CA CYS A 17 3.12 -5.78 10.23
C CYS A 17 2.10 -6.82 9.78
N GLY A 18 2.36 -7.56 8.72
CA GLY A 18 1.46 -8.60 8.24
C GLY A 18 0.47 -8.13 7.19
N GLY A 19 0.68 -6.95 6.62
CA GLY A 19 -0.21 -6.41 5.59
C GLY A 19 -0.11 -7.18 4.29
N LYS A 20 -1.26 -7.35 3.64
CA LYS A 20 -1.34 -8.01 2.33
C LYS A 20 -1.96 -7.05 1.34
N LEU A 21 -1.41 -7.01 0.13
CA LEU A 21 -1.94 -6.15 -0.92
C LEU A 21 -3.34 -6.61 -1.30
N GLU A 22 -4.32 -5.72 -1.14
CA GLU A 22 -5.70 -6.00 -1.51
C GLU A 22 -6.00 -5.53 -2.92
N LYS A 23 -5.65 -4.28 -3.21
CA LYS A 23 -5.89 -3.71 -4.53
C LYS A 23 -4.94 -2.56 -4.80
N GLU A 24 -4.86 -2.18 -6.07
CA GLU A 24 -4.00 -1.11 -6.52
C GLU A 24 -4.77 -0.30 -7.56
N PHE A 25 -4.63 1.02 -7.53
CA PHE A 25 -5.30 1.87 -8.51
C PHE A 25 -4.48 3.14 -8.76
N THR A 26 -4.74 3.75 -9.92
CA THR A 26 -4.07 4.99 -10.31
C THR A 26 -4.85 6.19 -9.80
N TYR A 27 -4.17 7.07 -9.09
CA TYR A 27 -4.76 8.29 -8.58
C TYR A 27 -4.76 9.39 -9.65
N ILE A 28 -5.43 10.52 -9.36
CA ILE A 28 -5.65 11.61 -10.31
C ILE A 28 -4.37 12.13 -10.97
N ASP A 29 -3.30 12.21 -10.22
CA ASP A 29 -2.02 12.76 -10.69
C ASP A 29 -1.11 11.71 -11.34
N GLY A 30 -1.63 10.54 -11.64
CA GLY A 30 -0.87 9.46 -12.24
C GLY A 30 -0.09 8.61 -11.26
N LYS A 31 -0.19 8.91 -9.98
CA LYS A 31 0.48 8.09 -8.95
C LYS A 31 -0.33 6.84 -8.67
N ILE A 32 0.37 5.78 -8.28
CA ILE A 32 -0.28 4.51 -7.97
C ILE A 32 -0.41 4.37 -6.47
N ILE A 33 -1.64 4.07 -6.03
CA ILE A 33 -1.95 3.85 -4.62
C ILE A 33 -2.21 2.37 -4.41
N GLN A 34 -1.58 1.81 -3.38
CA GLN A 34 -1.78 0.42 -2.99
C GLN A 34 -2.54 0.37 -1.68
N VAL A 35 -3.60 -0.44 -1.65
CA VAL A 35 -4.41 -0.64 -0.46
C VAL A 35 -4.05 -1.99 0.14
N TYR A 36 -3.69 -1.99 1.40
CA TYR A 36 -3.29 -3.20 2.12
C TYR A 36 -4.30 -3.56 3.18
N TRP A 37 -4.46 -4.84 3.37
CA TRP A 37 -5.33 -5.41 4.40
C TRP A 37 -4.45 -6.00 5.49
N ILE A 38 -4.73 -5.67 6.74
CA ILE A 38 -4.03 -6.27 7.87
C ILE A 38 -5.05 -7.07 8.68
N ASP A 39 -4.78 -8.36 8.79
CA ASP A 39 -5.63 -9.26 9.55
C ASP A 39 -4.99 -9.51 10.92
N ASN A 40 -5.67 -9.07 11.94
CA ASN A 40 -5.22 -9.26 13.31
C ASN A 40 -5.78 -10.54 13.89
#